data_ff0da88ec0c96cab5627eaae200122a1
#
_entry.id   ff0da88ec0c96cab5627eaae200122a1
#
_cell.length_a   1.000
_cell.length_b   1.000
_cell.length_c   1.000
_cell.angle_alpha   90.00
_cell.angle_beta   90.00
_cell.angle_gamma   90.00
#
_symmetry.space_group_name_H-M   'P 1'
#
loop_
_entity.id
_entity.type
_entity.pdbx_description
1 polymer ?
#
loop_
_entity_poly.entity_id
_entity_poly.type
_entity_poly.pdbx_seq_one_letter_code
_entity_poly.pdbx_strand_id
1 'polypeptide(L)'
;MTELLEVEGLCAGYGAAPVLHDVDLRLAPGTITAVLGANGAGKTTLLRTLSGLLRPSAGRIDLTGRDLIGLPVERRVMLGVAHVPEGRGVIGELTVQENLRLGGLWRKGAGARRETDVAIAEVYDLFEPLARRRGYHGHQLSGGERQMLALGRALVARPKFLLLDEPSLGLAPVVAASIMALLRTLRDASGMAVLLVEQNVHSALAIADEGVVVSLGRVVARGKAADLQADEGLRHAYLGF
;
A
#
# COMPACT_ATOMS: atom_id res chain seq x y z
N MET A 1 -0.43 -22.36 7.22
CA MET A 1 -1.31 -21.19 6.98
C MET A 1 -1.18 -20.86 5.50
N THR A 2 -2.28 -20.64 4.80
CA THR A 2 -2.23 -20.32 3.37
C THR A 2 -1.74 -18.88 3.21
N GLU A 3 -0.67 -18.66 2.45
CA GLU A 3 -0.17 -17.32 2.15
C GLU A 3 -1.18 -16.54 1.30
N LEU A 4 -1.28 -15.22 1.54
CA LEU A 4 -2.09 -14.34 0.71
C LEU A 4 -1.36 -14.02 -0.60
N LEU A 5 -0.09 -13.63 -0.49
CA LEU A 5 0.77 -13.29 -1.62
C LEU A 5 2.07 -14.07 -1.52
N GLU A 6 2.46 -14.67 -2.64
CA GLU A 6 3.77 -15.31 -2.84
C GLU A 6 4.46 -14.67 -4.04
N VAL A 7 5.69 -14.27 -3.84
CA VAL A 7 6.56 -13.69 -4.87
C VAL A 7 7.84 -14.51 -4.88
N GLU A 8 8.24 -15.01 -6.04
CA GLU A 8 9.41 -15.88 -6.20
C GLU A 8 10.27 -15.39 -7.35
N GLY A 9 11.56 -15.20 -7.10
CA GLY A 9 12.56 -14.82 -8.09
C GLY A 9 12.26 -13.56 -8.88
N LEU A 10 11.55 -12.57 -8.27
CA LEU A 10 11.02 -11.42 -8.98
C LEU A 10 12.14 -10.48 -9.46
N CYS A 11 12.19 -10.28 -10.77
CA CYS A 11 13.04 -9.26 -11.39
C CYS A 11 12.17 -8.24 -12.13
N ALA A 12 12.46 -6.95 -11.92
CA ALA A 12 11.75 -5.86 -12.59
C ALA A 12 12.62 -4.61 -12.70
N GLY A 13 12.32 -3.75 -13.67
CA GLY A 13 13.04 -2.50 -13.88
C GLY A 13 12.43 -1.66 -14.97
N TYR A 14 13.07 -0.55 -15.31
CA TYR A 14 12.60 0.42 -16.29
C TYR A 14 13.46 0.34 -17.55
N GLY A 15 12.86 -0.15 -18.64
CA GLY A 15 13.58 -0.40 -19.89
C GLY A 15 14.70 -1.45 -19.70
N ALA A 16 15.91 -1.11 -20.07
CA ALA A 16 17.09 -1.99 -19.92
C ALA A 16 17.74 -1.96 -18.52
N ALA A 17 17.28 -1.08 -17.62
CA ALA A 17 17.84 -0.93 -16.28
C ALA A 17 17.08 -1.78 -15.27
N PRO A 18 17.60 -2.94 -14.83
CA PRO A 18 17.01 -3.74 -13.76
C PRO A 18 17.11 -2.99 -12.43
N VAL A 19 16.06 -3.08 -11.60
CA VAL A 19 16.00 -2.45 -10.28
C VAL A 19 15.75 -3.50 -9.21
N LEU A 20 14.93 -4.50 -9.48
CA LEU A 20 14.69 -5.64 -8.59
C LEU A 20 15.42 -6.86 -9.13
N HIS A 21 16.09 -7.58 -8.24
CA HIS A 21 16.93 -8.71 -8.56
C HIS A 21 16.60 -9.90 -7.65
N ASP A 22 15.89 -10.88 -8.17
CA ASP A 22 15.64 -12.15 -7.50
C ASP A 22 14.98 -11.95 -6.12
N VAL A 23 13.86 -11.19 -6.12
CA VAL A 23 13.14 -10.84 -4.88
C VAL A 23 12.13 -11.91 -4.55
N ASP A 24 12.27 -12.50 -3.36
CA ASP A 24 11.31 -13.39 -2.74
C ASP A 24 10.57 -12.67 -1.61
N LEU A 25 9.23 -12.81 -1.60
CA LEU A 25 8.38 -12.20 -0.59
C LEU A 25 7.15 -13.07 -0.35
N ARG A 26 6.75 -13.21 0.91
CA ARG A 26 5.50 -13.88 1.29
C ARG A 26 4.76 -13.01 2.28
N LEU A 27 3.44 -12.91 2.11
CA LEU A 27 2.57 -12.19 3.03
C LEU A 27 1.41 -13.07 3.46
N ALA A 28 1.15 -13.09 4.75
CA ALA A 28 -0.02 -13.76 5.30
C ALA A 28 -1.25 -12.82 5.29
N PRO A 29 -2.47 -13.38 5.24
CA PRO A 29 -3.69 -12.58 5.42
C PRO A 29 -3.70 -11.89 6.80
N GLY A 30 -4.25 -10.69 6.88
CA GLY A 30 -4.40 -9.98 8.13
C GLY A 30 -3.08 -9.56 8.80
N THR A 31 -2.02 -9.36 8.02
CA THR A 31 -0.72 -8.89 8.52
C THR A 31 -0.33 -7.56 7.90
N ILE A 32 0.41 -6.75 8.65
CA ILE A 32 1.11 -5.58 8.14
C ILE A 32 2.58 -5.95 7.98
N THR A 33 3.09 -5.91 6.75
CA THR A 33 4.50 -6.11 6.45
C THR A 33 5.14 -4.78 6.06
N ALA A 34 6.16 -4.34 6.78
CA ALA A 34 6.93 -3.15 6.45
C ALA A 34 8.05 -3.49 5.47
N VAL A 35 8.16 -2.76 4.36
CA VAL A 35 9.28 -2.80 3.43
C VAL A 35 10.19 -1.60 3.69
N LEU A 36 11.38 -1.88 4.16
CA LEU A 36 12.36 -0.92 4.64
C LEU A 36 13.57 -0.88 3.70
N GLY A 37 14.29 0.22 3.70
CA GLY A 37 15.51 0.39 2.90
C GLY A 37 15.74 1.83 2.49
N ALA A 38 16.95 2.13 2.06
CA ALA A 38 17.35 3.45 1.60
C ALA A 38 16.55 3.93 0.38
N ASN A 39 16.60 5.23 0.09
CA ASN A 39 16.04 5.76 -1.14
C ASN A 39 16.75 5.14 -2.35
N GLY A 40 15.98 4.75 -3.37
CA GLY A 40 16.51 4.03 -4.53
C GLY A 40 16.72 2.52 -4.33
N ALA A 41 16.43 1.95 -3.15
CA ALA A 41 16.59 0.52 -2.90
C ALA A 41 15.66 -0.39 -3.73
N GLY A 42 14.62 0.16 -4.39
CA GLY A 42 13.67 -0.60 -5.21
C GLY A 42 12.27 -0.76 -4.60
N LYS A 43 11.99 -0.14 -3.45
CA LYS A 43 10.72 -0.28 -2.72
C LYS A 43 9.48 0.10 -3.57
N THR A 44 9.47 1.30 -4.15
CA THR A 44 8.40 1.76 -5.06
C THR A 44 8.30 0.87 -6.30
N THR A 45 9.43 0.39 -6.83
CA THR A 45 9.45 -0.53 -7.97
C THR A 45 8.76 -1.84 -7.62
N LEU A 46 8.97 -2.37 -6.42
CA LEU A 46 8.28 -3.55 -5.91
C LEU A 46 6.76 -3.31 -5.87
N LEU A 47 6.30 -2.22 -5.26
CA LEU A 47 4.86 -1.90 -5.21
C LEU A 47 4.24 -1.73 -6.59
N ARG A 48 4.93 -1.04 -7.51
CA ARG A 48 4.47 -0.88 -8.90
C ARG A 48 4.38 -2.19 -9.64
N THR A 49 5.29 -3.12 -9.38
CA THR A 49 5.27 -4.45 -9.99
C THR A 49 4.12 -5.29 -9.43
N LEU A 50 3.91 -5.28 -8.11
CA LEU A 50 2.80 -5.98 -7.46
C LEU A 50 1.44 -5.43 -7.87
N SER A 51 1.30 -4.13 -8.06
CA SER A 51 0.06 -3.50 -8.52
C SER A 51 -0.20 -3.64 -10.04
N GLY A 52 0.81 -4.07 -10.82
CA GLY A 52 0.70 -4.24 -12.28
C GLY A 52 1.00 -2.98 -13.09
N LEU A 53 1.46 -1.91 -12.44
CA LEU A 53 1.92 -0.69 -13.10
C LEU A 53 3.29 -0.88 -13.79
N LEU A 54 4.04 -1.87 -13.34
CA LEU A 54 5.31 -2.27 -13.95
C LEU A 54 5.28 -3.78 -14.22
N ARG A 55 5.64 -4.17 -15.46
CA ARG A 55 5.71 -5.58 -15.83
C ARG A 55 7.05 -6.17 -15.36
N PRO A 56 7.05 -7.29 -14.64
CA PRO A 56 8.29 -7.98 -14.29
C PRO A 56 8.96 -8.58 -15.53
N SER A 57 10.28 -8.68 -15.50
CA SER A 57 11.08 -9.35 -16.53
C SER A 57 11.27 -10.84 -16.26
N ALA A 58 11.19 -11.26 -14.99
CA ALA A 58 11.27 -12.65 -14.55
C ALA A 58 10.60 -12.83 -13.19
N GLY A 59 10.40 -14.07 -12.78
CA GLY A 59 9.81 -14.45 -11.50
C GLY A 59 8.32 -14.74 -11.56
N ARG A 60 7.71 -14.98 -10.40
CA ARG A 60 6.29 -15.30 -10.22
C ARG A 60 5.67 -14.40 -9.16
N ILE A 61 4.41 -14.03 -9.35
CA ILE A 61 3.59 -13.34 -8.35
C ILE A 61 2.26 -14.08 -8.25
N ASP A 62 2.03 -14.75 -7.15
CA ASP A 62 0.80 -15.48 -6.88
C ASP A 62 -0.02 -14.78 -5.79
N LEU A 63 -1.28 -14.53 -6.04
CA LEU A 63 -2.24 -14.00 -5.07
C LEU A 63 -3.34 -15.03 -4.84
N THR A 64 -3.32 -15.71 -3.70
CA THR A 64 -4.29 -16.75 -3.32
C THR A 64 -4.49 -17.82 -4.40
N GLY A 65 -3.39 -18.34 -4.97
CA GLY A 65 -3.40 -19.36 -6.03
C GLY A 65 -3.64 -18.82 -7.44
N ARG A 66 -3.59 -17.49 -7.63
CA ARG A 66 -3.73 -16.87 -8.96
C ARG A 66 -2.46 -16.13 -9.35
N ASP A 67 -1.89 -16.52 -10.46
CA ASP A 67 -0.78 -15.78 -11.05
C ASP A 67 -1.23 -14.39 -11.52
N LEU A 68 -0.52 -13.36 -11.03
CA LEU A 68 -0.78 -11.96 -11.39
C LEU A 68 0.03 -11.51 -12.60
N ILE A 69 1.03 -12.28 -13.07
CA ILE A 69 1.86 -11.86 -14.21
C ILE A 69 1.00 -11.79 -15.47
N GLY A 70 1.13 -10.67 -16.20
CA GLY A 70 0.34 -10.41 -17.39
C GLY A 70 -1.10 -9.94 -17.14
N LEU A 71 -1.59 -9.96 -15.90
CA LEU A 71 -2.90 -9.37 -15.59
C LEU A 71 -2.81 -7.84 -15.60
N PRO A 72 -3.73 -7.15 -16.28
CA PRO A 72 -3.81 -5.70 -16.23
C PRO A 72 -4.26 -5.21 -14.84
N VAL A 73 -3.96 -3.94 -14.53
CA VAL A 73 -4.23 -3.31 -13.22
C VAL A 73 -5.69 -3.50 -12.79
N GLU A 74 -6.64 -3.32 -13.71
CA GLU A 74 -8.08 -3.43 -13.43
C GLU A 74 -8.46 -4.83 -12.94
N ARG A 75 -7.81 -5.87 -13.47
CA ARG A 75 -8.03 -7.26 -13.02
C ARG A 75 -7.46 -7.48 -11.63
N ARG A 76 -6.31 -6.90 -11.31
CA ARG A 76 -5.72 -6.97 -9.96
C ARG A 76 -6.61 -6.26 -8.93
N VAL A 77 -7.19 -5.10 -9.28
CA VAL A 77 -8.17 -4.41 -8.43
C VAL A 77 -9.39 -5.30 -8.17
N MET A 78 -9.92 -5.98 -9.20
CA MET A 78 -11.03 -6.92 -9.05
C MET A 78 -10.69 -8.14 -8.16
N LEU A 79 -9.41 -8.49 -8.05
CA LEU A 79 -8.93 -9.53 -7.13
C LEU A 79 -8.71 -9.03 -5.71
N GLY A 80 -8.90 -7.72 -5.49
CA GLY A 80 -8.78 -7.09 -4.18
C GLY A 80 -7.42 -6.45 -3.91
N VAL A 81 -6.61 -6.15 -4.92
CA VAL A 81 -5.36 -5.38 -4.77
C VAL A 81 -5.68 -3.90 -4.88
N ALA A 82 -5.29 -3.09 -3.90
CA ALA A 82 -5.31 -1.63 -4.01
C ALA A 82 -3.92 -1.04 -3.77
N HIS A 83 -3.62 0.05 -4.46
CA HIS A 83 -2.33 0.74 -4.35
C HIS A 83 -2.55 2.23 -4.12
N VAL A 84 -1.95 2.74 -3.07
CA VAL A 84 -1.81 4.17 -2.79
C VAL A 84 -0.35 4.55 -3.07
N PRO A 85 -0.06 5.16 -4.23
CA PRO A 85 1.31 5.54 -4.58
C PRO A 85 1.78 6.75 -3.79
N GLU A 86 3.08 6.95 -3.75
CA GLU A 86 3.69 8.21 -3.31
C GLU A 86 3.07 9.40 -4.07
N GLY A 87 2.98 10.56 -3.42
CA GLY A 87 2.36 11.76 -4.02
C GLY A 87 0.83 11.76 -4.00
N ARG A 88 0.21 10.78 -3.33
CA ARG A 88 -1.21 10.73 -2.94
C ARG A 88 -2.21 10.43 -4.06
N GLY A 89 -1.86 10.66 -5.33
CA GLY A 89 -2.70 10.34 -6.50
C GLY A 89 -4.11 10.97 -6.49
N VAL A 90 -4.36 12.02 -5.70
CA VAL A 90 -5.64 12.75 -5.64
C VAL A 90 -5.78 13.59 -6.91
N ILE A 91 -6.94 13.52 -7.53
CA ILE A 91 -7.27 14.37 -8.68
C ILE A 91 -7.78 15.71 -8.14
N GLY A 92 -6.98 16.76 -8.36
CA GLY A 92 -7.22 18.08 -7.77
C GLY A 92 -8.50 18.74 -8.23
N GLU A 93 -8.92 18.48 -9.46
CA GLU A 93 -10.11 19.06 -10.11
C GLU A 93 -11.42 18.38 -9.69
N LEU A 94 -11.34 17.18 -9.12
CA LEU A 94 -12.50 16.46 -8.61
C LEU A 94 -12.74 16.79 -7.15
N THR A 95 -14.01 16.78 -6.74
CA THR A 95 -14.41 16.88 -5.35
C THR A 95 -13.96 15.65 -4.55
N VAL A 96 -13.97 15.75 -3.21
CA VAL A 96 -13.74 14.63 -2.30
C VAL A 96 -14.64 13.45 -2.67
N GLN A 97 -15.95 13.70 -2.82
CA GLN A 97 -16.91 12.66 -3.15
C GLN A 97 -16.63 12.00 -4.51
N GLU A 98 -16.28 12.77 -5.53
CA GLU A 98 -15.95 12.26 -6.86
C GLU A 98 -14.66 11.44 -6.82
N ASN A 99 -13.62 11.91 -6.12
CA ASN A 99 -12.40 11.13 -5.90
C ASN A 99 -12.69 9.78 -5.24
N LEU A 100 -13.53 9.74 -4.20
CA LEU A 100 -13.91 8.48 -3.54
C LEU A 100 -14.68 7.55 -4.48
N ARG A 101 -15.58 8.08 -5.32
CA ARG A 101 -16.33 7.28 -6.31
C ARG A 101 -15.44 6.55 -7.29
N LEU A 102 -14.27 7.10 -7.63
CA LEU A 102 -13.30 6.40 -8.49
C LEU A 102 -12.88 5.04 -7.93
N GLY A 103 -12.80 4.89 -6.60
CA GLY A 103 -12.48 3.62 -5.94
C GLY A 103 -13.51 2.51 -6.18
N GLY A 104 -14.72 2.85 -6.56
CA GLY A 104 -15.81 1.91 -6.86
C GLY A 104 -16.02 1.58 -8.34
N LEU A 105 -15.27 2.20 -9.28
CA LEU A 105 -15.51 2.07 -10.72
C LEU A 105 -15.35 0.65 -11.29
N TRP A 106 -14.61 -0.21 -10.58
CA TRP A 106 -14.44 -1.60 -10.97
C TRP A 106 -15.71 -2.45 -10.76
N ARG A 107 -16.62 -2.02 -9.90
CA ARG A 107 -17.89 -2.71 -9.63
C ARG A 107 -18.81 -2.61 -10.84
N LYS A 108 -19.50 -3.71 -11.13
CA LYS A 108 -20.44 -3.81 -12.25
C LYS A 108 -21.79 -4.38 -11.79
N GLY A 109 -22.84 -4.10 -12.52
CA GLY A 109 -24.19 -4.62 -12.26
C GLY A 109 -25.10 -3.66 -11.49
N ALA A 110 -26.34 -4.07 -11.27
CA ALA A 110 -27.42 -3.22 -10.75
C ALA A 110 -27.17 -2.72 -9.30
N GLY A 111 -26.37 -3.42 -8.50
CA GLY A 111 -26.01 -3.05 -7.12
C GLY A 111 -24.77 -2.17 -6.98
N ALA A 112 -23.95 -2.04 -8.02
CA ALA A 112 -22.62 -1.44 -7.97
C ALA A 112 -22.59 -0.02 -7.38
N ARG A 113 -23.57 0.82 -7.75
CA ARG A 113 -23.68 2.19 -7.24
C ARG A 113 -23.98 2.19 -5.73
N ARG A 114 -24.94 1.39 -5.29
CA ARG A 114 -25.33 1.29 -3.88
C ARG A 114 -24.18 0.77 -3.02
N GLU A 115 -23.48 -0.25 -3.48
CA GLU A 115 -22.30 -0.78 -2.79
C GLU A 115 -21.18 0.26 -2.66
N THR A 116 -20.97 1.05 -3.73
CA THR A 116 -20.00 2.14 -3.72
C THR A 116 -20.42 3.24 -2.75
N ASP A 117 -21.69 3.64 -2.72
CA ASP A 117 -22.20 4.67 -1.81
C ASP A 117 -22.10 4.21 -0.34
N VAL A 118 -22.34 2.92 -0.05
CA VAL A 118 -22.11 2.34 1.30
C VAL A 118 -20.63 2.40 1.67
N ALA A 119 -19.73 1.97 0.78
CA ALA A 119 -18.31 2.02 1.06
C ALA A 119 -17.78 3.46 1.24
N ILE A 120 -18.35 4.44 0.53
CA ILE A 120 -18.02 5.85 0.74
C ILE A 120 -18.51 6.35 2.10
N ALA A 121 -19.69 5.92 2.56
CA ALA A 121 -20.17 6.26 3.89
C ALA A 121 -19.24 5.72 4.98
N GLU A 122 -18.82 4.46 4.87
CA GLU A 122 -17.81 3.86 5.78
C GLU A 122 -16.50 4.67 5.80
N VAL A 123 -16.03 5.17 4.64
CA VAL A 123 -14.84 6.03 4.56
C VAL A 123 -15.07 7.38 5.26
N TYR A 124 -16.26 7.96 5.18
CA TYR A 124 -16.58 9.19 5.89
C TYR A 124 -16.65 9.00 7.41
N ASP A 125 -17.06 7.82 7.87
CA ASP A 125 -17.03 7.46 9.30
C ASP A 125 -15.59 7.32 9.81
N LEU A 126 -14.68 6.82 8.97
CA LEU A 126 -13.24 6.71 9.28
C LEU A 126 -12.52 8.06 9.23
N PHE A 127 -12.92 8.95 8.33
CA PHE A 127 -12.26 10.23 8.06
C PHE A 127 -13.24 11.41 8.16
N GLU A 128 -13.58 11.83 9.38
CA GLU A 128 -14.48 12.96 9.64
C GLU A 128 -14.12 14.23 8.86
N PRO A 129 -12.81 14.62 8.71
CA PRO A 129 -12.44 15.78 7.89
C PRO A 129 -12.92 15.70 6.46
N LEU A 130 -12.92 14.50 5.84
CA LEU A 130 -13.43 14.30 4.49
C LEU A 130 -14.96 14.38 4.44
N ALA A 131 -15.63 13.87 5.46
CA ALA A 131 -17.09 13.95 5.57
C ALA A 131 -17.59 15.41 5.58
N ARG A 132 -16.87 16.29 6.28
CA ARG A 132 -17.18 17.74 6.35
C ARG A 132 -16.89 18.46 5.03
N ARG A 133 -16.02 17.91 4.18
CA ARG A 133 -15.51 18.54 2.95
C ARG A 133 -15.92 17.81 1.67
N ARG A 134 -17.05 17.10 1.67
CA ARG A 134 -17.51 16.28 0.54
C ARG A 134 -17.51 16.98 -0.82
N GLY A 135 -17.90 18.25 -0.83
CA GLY A 135 -17.96 19.11 -2.01
C GLY A 135 -16.70 19.91 -2.31
N TYR A 136 -15.65 19.82 -1.48
CA TYR A 136 -14.39 20.53 -1.73
C TYR A 136 -13.59 19.79 -2.78
N HIS A 137 -12.91 20.54 -3.65
CA HIS A 137 -12.00 19.97 -4.65
C HIS A 137 -10.70 19.48 -4.01
N GLY A 138 -10.05 18.49 -4.61
CA GLY A 138 -8.83 17.88 -4.11
C GLY A 138 -7.69 18.90 -3.87
N HIS A 139 -7.58 19.94 -4.71
CA HIS A 139 -6.56 21.00 -4.56
C HIS A 139 -6.80 21.92 -3.35
N GLN A 140 -8.02 21.97 -2.81
CA GLN A 140 -8.38 22.79 -1.64
C GLN A 140 -8.06 22.08 -0.30
N LEU A 141 -7.67 20.81 -0.35
CA LEU A 141 -7.37 20.02 0.84
C LEU A 141 -5.94 20.24 1.34
N SER A 142 -5.76 20.16 2.66
CA SER A 142 -4.43 20.07 3.28
C SER A 142 -3.69 18.81 2.86
N GLY A 143 -2.38 18.75 3.13
CA GLY A 143 -1.57 17.56 2.86
C GLY A 143 -2.12 16.29 3.53
N GLY A 144 -2.50 16.37 4.80
CA GLY A 144 -3.08 15.25 5.54
C GLY A 144 -4.45 14.82 5.00
N GLU A 145 -5.31 15.78 4.65
CA GLU A 145 -6.61 15.47 4.06
C GLU A 145 -6.49 14.82 2.68
N ARG A 146 -5.52 15.26 1.86
CA ARG A 146 -5.21 14.57 0.59
C ARG A 146 -4.75 13.13 0.81
N GLN A 147 -3.96 12.89 1.86
CA GLN A 147 -3.54 11.53 2.19
C GLN A 147 -4.72 10.67 2.66
N MET A 148 -5.58 11.21 3.53
CA MET A 148 -6.83 10.55 3.94
C MET A 148 -7.72 10.24 2.72
N LEU A 149 -7.81 11.17 1.76
CA LEU A 149 -8.61 10.98 0.54
C LEU A 149 -8.03 9.88 -0.37
N ALA A 150 -6.71 9.84 -0.54
CA ALA A 150 -6.05 8.78 -1.31
C ALA A 150 -6.26 7.39 -0.68
N LEU A 151 -6.08 7.29 0.65
CA LEU A 151 -6.33 6.08 1.40
C LEU A 151 -7.84 5.70 1.36
N GLY A 152 -8.72 6.67 1.60
CA GLY A 152 -10.18 6.47 1.53
C GLY A 152 -10.62 5.94 0.17
N ARG A 153 -10.11 6.48 -0.94
CA ARG A 153 -10.38 5.97 -2.28
C ARG A 153 -9.96 4.51 -2.46
N ALA A 154 -8.79 4.13 -1.92
CA ALA A 154 -8.34 2.74 -1.95
C ALA A 154 -9.26 1.84 -1.11
N LEU A 155 -9.71 2.30 0.06
CA LEU A 155 -10.62 1.56 0.94
C LEU A 155 -12.02 1.39 0.35
N VAL A 156 -12.52 2.34 -0.45
CA VAL A 156 -13.78 2.18 -1.20
C VAL A 156 -13.73 0.93 -2.08
N ALA A 157 -12.57 0.52 -2.59
CA ALA A 157 -12.43 -0.73 -3.34
C ALA A 157 -12.62 -1.99 -2.48
N ARG A 158 -12.64 -1.89 -1.14
CA ARG A 158 -12.65 -3.01 -0.18
C ARG A 158 -11.54 -4.01 -0.47
N PRO A 159 -10.29 -3.58 -0.41
CA PRO A 159 -9.16 -4.41 -0.76
C PRO A 159 -8.93 -5.54 0.25
N LYS A 160 -8.45 -6.68 -0.24
CA LYS A 160 -7.88 -7.75 0.57
C LYS A 160 -6.39 -7.51 0.83
N PHE A 161 -5.74 -6.79 -0.09
CA PHE A 161 -4.33 -6.48 -0.08
C PHE A 161 -4.11 -5.01 -0.45
N LEU A 162 -3.57 -4.25 0.49
CA LEU A 162 -3.32 -2.82 0.36
C LEU A 162 -1.82 -2.54 0.27
N LEU A 163 -1.41 -1.89 -0.81
CA LEU A 163 -0.05 -1.43 -1.07
C LEU A 163 0.05 0.06 -0.76
N LEU A 164 0.94 0.45 0.14
CA LEU A 164 1.12 1.84 0.57
C LEU A 164 2.57 2.28 0.33
N ASP A 165 2.75 3.33 -0.45
CA ASP A 165 4.06 3.91 -0.74
C ASP A 165 4.22 5.23 0.01
N GLU A 166 5.00 5.22 1.09
CA GLU A 166 5.33 6.35 1.95
C GLU A 166 4.11 7.19 2.40
N PRO A 167 3.08 6.56 3.01
CA PRO A 167 1.83 7.26 3.34
C PRO A 167 2.01 8.37 4.38
N SER A 168 3.10 8.40 5.15
CA SER A 168 3.38 9.43 6.16
C SER A 168 4.23 10.60 5.65
N LEU A 169 4.77 10.50 4.43
CA LEU A 169 5.72 11.47 3.89
C LEU A 169 5.13 12.89 3.83
N GLY A 170 5.85 13.85 4.42
CA GLY A 170 5.47 15.26 4.42
C GLY A 170 4.20 15.59 5.22
N LEU A 171 3.81 14.72 6.15
CA LEU A 171 2.70 14.96 7.07
C LEU A 171 3.19 15.43 8.43
N ALA A 172 2.32 16.18 9.12
CA ALA A 172 2.54 16.48 10.54
C ALA A 172 2.58 15.16 11.36
N PRO A 173 3.44 15.04 12.38
CA PRO A 173 3.61 13.80 13.14
C PRO A 173 2.31 13.21 13.70
N VAL A 174 1.40 14.07 14.17
CA VAL A 174 0.09 13.65 14.71
C VAL A 174 -0.77 13.00 13.61
N VAL A 175 -0.76 13.55 12.39
CA VAL A 175 -1.54 13.01 11.26
C VAL A 175 -0.93 11.68 10.81
N ALA A 176 0.40 11.59 10.70
CA ALA A 176 1.10 10.35 10.37
C ALA A 176 0.77 9.25 11.39
N ALA A 177 0.87 9.54 12.69
CA ALA A 177 0.51 8.60 13.76
C ALA A 177 -0.94 8.13 13.67
N SER A 178 -1.88 9.04 13.35
CA SER A 178 -3.30 8.69 13.18
C SER A 178 -3.52 7.74 12.00
N ILE A 179 -2.83 7.94 10.87
CA ILE A 179 -2.90 7.05 9.71
C ILE A 179 -2.33 5.67 10.07
N MET A 180 -1.19 5.61 10.74
CA MET A 180 -0.58 4.35 11.18
C MET A 180 -1.50 3.57 12.14
N ALA A 181 -2.10 4.25 13.12
CA ALA A 181 -3.07 3.62 14.04
C ALA A 181 -4.30 3.10 13.29
N LEU A 182 -4.81 3.85 12.31
CA LEU A 182 -5.93 3.44 11.48
C LEU A 182 -5.62 2.15 10.68
N LEU A 183 -4.41 2.03 10.12
CA LEU A 183 -4.03 0.82 9.38
C LEU A 183 -4.09 -0.43 10.25
N ARG A 184 -3.66 -0.35 11.52
CA ARG A 184 -3.82 -1.45 12.49
C ARG A 184 -5.29 -1.79 12.73
N THR A 185 -6.11 -0.78 13.00
CA THR A 185 -7.56 -0.97 13.21
C THR A 185 -8.22 -1.63 12.00
N LEU A 186 -7.89 -1.19 10.79
CA LEU A 186 -8.44 -1.77 9.55
C LEU A 186 -7.99 -3.21 9.37
N ARG A 187 -6.70 -3.53 9.60
CA ARG A 187 -6.18 -4.89 9.56
C ARG A 187 -6.95 -5.79 10.54
N ASP A 188 -7.12 -5.36 11.79
CA ASP A 188 -7.76 -6.13 12.85
C ASP A 188 -9.26 -6.36 12.55
N ALA A 189 -9.94 -5.35 11.99
CA ALA A 189 -11.37 -5.42 11.70
C ALA A 189 -11.73 -6.21 10.44
N SER A 190 -10.90 -6.13 9.39
CA SER A 190 -11.23 -6.69 8.07
C SER A 190 -10.39 -7.90 7.66
N GLY A 191 -9.30 -8.20 8.37
CA GLY A 191 -8.33 -9.20 7.94
C GLY A 191 -7.54 -8.80 6.69
N MET A 192 -7.56 -7.52 6.31
CA MET A 192 -6.82 -6.98 5.18
C MET A 192 -5.30 -7.10 5.43
N ALA A 193 -4.55 -7.58 4.45
CA ALA A 193 -3.10 -7.52 4.49
C ALA A 193 -2.60 -6.17 3.96
N VAL A 194 -1.54 -5.65 4.56
CA VAL A 194 -0.92 -4.37 4.17
C VAL A 194 0.55 -4.58 3.88
N LEU A 195 1.02 -4.13 2.72
CA LEU A 195 2.43 -3.95 2.42
C LEU A 195 2.75 -2.46 2.49
N LEU A 196 3.47 -2.07 3.53
CA LEU A 196 3.77 -0.69 3.86
C LEU A 196 5.23 -0.37 3.53
N VAL A 197 5.46 0.47 2.55
CA VAL A 197 6.77 1.09 2.31
C VAL A 197 6.83 2.39 3.10
N GLU A 198 7.85 2.56 3.92
CA GLU A 198 8.08 3.78 4.70
C GLU A 198 9.57 4.11 4.79
N GLN A 199 9.87 5.40 4.86
CA GLN A 199 11.21 5.90 5.11
C GLN A 199 11.52 5.90 6.62
N ASN A 200 10.54 6.21 7.45
CA ASN A 200 10.69 6.17 8.90
C ASN A 200 10.53 4.74 9.42
N VAL A 201 11.65 4.06 9.57
CA VAL A 201 11.73 2.66 10.01
C VAL A 201 11.04 2.44 11.35
N HIS A 202 11.25 3.35 12.31
CA HIS A 202 10.67 3.23 13.65
C HIS A 202 9.13 3.25 13.58
N SER A 203 8.56 4.21 12.84
CA SER A 203 7.11 4.31 12.67
C SER A 203 6.52 3.11 11.94
N ALA A 204 7.21 2.58 10.93
CA ALA A 204 6.76 1.42 10.18
C ALA A 204 6.78 0.15 11.03
N LEU A 205 7.91 -0.13 11.72
CA LEU A 205 8.04 -1.33 12.56
C LEU A 205 7.13 -1.28 13.80
N ALA A 206 6.78 -0.10 14.30
CA ALA A 206 5.86 0.05 15.44
C ALA A 206 4.46 -0.50 15.17
N ILE A 207 4.02 -0.57 13.91
CA ILE A 207 2.71 -1.08 13.53
C ILE A 207 2.76 -2.40 12.76
N ALA A 208 3.93 -2.78 12.25
CA ALA A 208 4.11 -3.98 11.45
C ALA A 208 4.19 -5.25 12.31
N ASP A 209 3.75 -6.35 11.74
CA ASP A 209 3.95 -7.70 12.29
C ASP A 209 5.30 -8.26 11.82
N GLU A 210 5.64 -8.01 10.55
CA GLU A 210 6.88 -8.42 9.91
C GLU A 210 7.55 -7.23 9.20
N GLY A 211 8.86 -7.33 9.02
CA GLY A 211 9.62 -6.41 8.19
C GLY A 211 10.47 -7.13 7.15
N VAL A 212 10.67 -6.46 6.03
CA VAL A 212 11.53 -6.88 4.93
C VAL A 212 12.47 -5.72 4.59
N VAL A 213 13.76 -5.97 4.63
CA VAL A 213 14.78 -4.96 4.29
C VAL A 213 15.23 -5.18 2.86
N VAL A 214 15.10 -4.14 2.05
CA VAL A 214 15.51 -4.12 0.65
C VAL A 214 16.72 -3.22 0.48
N SER A 215 17.76 -3.75 -0.16
CA SER A 215 18.97 -3.01 -0.51
C SER A 215 19.39 -3.36 -1.93
N LEU A 216 19.65 -2.34 -2.76
CA LEU A 216 20.06 -2.51 -4.15
C LEU A 216 19.20 -3.52 -4.93
N GLY A 217 17.88 -3.43 -4.73
CA GLY A 217 16.90 -4.28 -5.41
C GLY A 217 16.82 -5.73 -4.92
N ARG A 218 17.45 -6.08 -3.80
CA ARG A 218 17.44 -7.43 -3.21
C ARG A 218 16.86 -7.39 -1.80
N VAL A 219 16.20 -8.46 -1.39
CA VAL A 219 15.86 -8.69 0.02
C VAL A 219 17.11 -9.15 0.74
N VAL A 220 17.56 -8.35 1.72
CA VAL A 220 18.78 -8.63 2.50
C VAL A 220 18.47 -9.13 3.91
N ALA A 221 17.28 -8.85 4.43
CA ALA A 221 16.82 -9.37 5.71
C ALA A 221 15.29 -9.45 5.73
N ARG A 222 14.76 -10.41 6.49
CA ARG A 222 13.33 -10.57 6.79
C ARG A 222 13.17 -11.14 8.20
N GLY A 223 12.17 -10.67 8.93
CA GLY A 223 11.86 -11.17 10.26
C GLY A 223 10.67 -10.48 10.89
N LYS A 224 10.38 -10.85 12.14
CA LYS A 224 9.38 -10.14 12.95
C LYS A 224 9.81 -8.69 13.14
N ALA A 225 8.85 -7.78 13.13
CA ALA A 225 9.13 -6.35 13.28
C ALA A 225 9.92 -6.04 14.58
N ALA A 226 9.60 -6.72 15.69
CA ALA A 226 10.30 -6.56 16.96
C ALA A 226 11.78 -6.98 16.89
N ASP A 227 12.08 -8.07 16.17
CA ASP A 227 13.45 -8.58 16.05
C ASP A 227 14.30 -7.62 15.19
N LEU A 228 13.74 -7.14 14.08
CA LEU A 228 14.40 -6.16 13.20
C LEU A 228 14.61 -4.80 13.89
N GLN A 229 13.69 -4.40 14.77
CA GLN A 229 13.82 -3.19 15.57
C GLN A 229 14.94 -3.28 16.59
N ALA A 230 15.22 -4.47 17.13
CA ALA A 230 16.28 -4.73 18.11
C ALA A 230 17.66 -4.92 17.46
N ASP A 231 17.74 -5.21 16.16
CA ASP A 231 19.00 -5.48 15.45
C ASP A 231 19.73 -4.16 15.09
N GLU A 232 20.70 -3.77 15.92
CA GLU A 232 21.53 -2.59 15.69
C GLU A 232 22.42 -2.71 14.46
N GLY A 233 22.95 -3.90 14.18
CA GLY A 233 23.83 -4.15 13.02
C GLY A 233 23.09 -3.93 11.70
N LEU A 234 21.86 -4.42 11.61
CA LEU A 234 21.02 -4.24 10.43
C LEU A 234 20.62 -2.77 10.25
N ARG A 235 20.31 -2.06 11.34
CA ARG A 235 19.99 -0.63 11.29
C ARG A 235 21.14 0.20 10.73
N HIS A 236 22.34 0.01 11.25
CA HIS A 236 23.53 0.70 10.76
C HIS A 236 23.88 0.35 9.31
N ALA A 237 23.80 -0.93 8.94
CA ALA A 237 24.22 -1.38 7.62
C ALA A 237 23.27 -0.96 6.48
N TYR A 238 21.94 -0.94 6.73
CA TYR A 238 20.94 -0.83 5.67
C TYR A 238 19.90 0.26 5.87
N LEU A 239 19.72 0.79 7.07
CA LEU A 239 18.65 1.73 7.40
C LEU A 239 19.16 3.14 7.73
N GLY A 240 20.48 3.31 7.85
CA GLY A 240 21.14 4.63 7.88
C GLY A 240 21.14 5.34 9.24
N PHE A 241 20.98 4.62 10.36
CA PHE A 241 21.09 5.16 11.73
C PHE A 241 21.48 4.09 12.75
#